data_25ae204b0768a8d46faa072dcf1c46e9
#
_entry.id   25ae204b0768a8d46faa072dcf1c46e9
#
_cell.length_a   1.000
_cell.length_b   1.000
_cell.length_c   1.000
_cell.angle_alpha   90.00
_cell.angle_beta   90.00
_cell.angle_gamma   90.00
#
_symmetry.space_group_name_H-M   'P 1'
#
loop_
_entity.id
_entity.type
_entity.pdbx_description
1 polymer ?
#
loop_
_entity_poly.entity_id
_entity_poly.type
_entity_poly.pdbx_seq_one_letter_code
_entity_poly.pdbx_strand_id
1 'polypeptide(L)'
;MESPETRKQQDYNPEIEDENRRLRRLQIMMSMVMQVISEQSDLTVEEASELVASSRNAALNLFPGKELAYDLIYKPRLQRLMKERFHLQ
;
A
#
# COMPACT_ATOMS: atom_id res chain seq x y z
N MET A 1 -19.71 -4.33 36.51
CA MET A 1 -18.50 -4.50 35.66
C MET A 1 -18.92 -4.69 34.21
N GLU A 2 -18.40 -3.89 33.33
CA GLU A 2 -18.73 -3.99 31.93
C GLU A 2 -18.03 -5.18 31.28
N SER A 3 -18.75 -5.85 30.37
CA SER A 3 -18.16 -6.91 29.59
C SER A 3 -17.27 -6.32 28.47
N PRO A 4 -16.29 -7.08 27.95
CA PRO A 4 -15.47 -6.61 26.83
C PRO A 4 -16.33 -6.27 25.60
N GLU A 5 -17.39 -7.00 25.36
CA GLU A 5 -18.30 -6.76 24.24
C GLU A 5 -19.01 -5.40 24.37
N THR A 6 -19.45 -5.06 25.57
CA THR A 6 -20.09 -3.77 25.83
C THR A 6 -19.12 -2.63 25.59
N ARG A 7 -17.87 -2.79 26.02
CA ARG A 7 -16.83 -1.79 25.81
C ARG A 7 -16.54 -1.60 24.33
N LYS A 8 -16.43 -2.68 23.56
CA LYS A 8 -16.19 -2.61 22.11
C LYS A 8 -17.31 -1.87 21.41
N GLN A 9 -18.56 -2.11 21.80
CA GLN A 9 -19.70 -1.42 21.21
C GLN A 9 -19.67 0.08 21.51
N GLN A 10 -19.27 0.46 22.71
CA GLN A 10 -19.18 1.86 23.10
C GLN A 10 -18.05 2.58 22.37
N ASP A 11 -16.98 1.85 22.04
CA ASP A 11 -15.82 2.41 21.37
C ASP A 11 -15.90 2.28 19.85
N TYR A 12 -17.00 1.73 19.33
CA TYR A 12 -17.17 1.56 17.89
C TYR A 12 -17.26 2.91 17.19
N ASN A 13 -16.43 3.07 16.17
CA ASN A 13 -16.42 4.27 15.35
C ASN A 13 -16.37 3.85 13.88
N PRO A 14 -17.43 4.12 13.09
CA PRO A 14 -17.48 3.74 11.68
C PRO A 14 -16.35 4.36 10.84
N GLU A 15 -15.90 5.57 11.19
CA GLU A 15 -14.82 6.24 10.47
C GLU A 15 -13.50 5.50 10.65
N ILE A 16 -13.22 5.05 11.87
CA ILE A 16 -12.00 4.29 12.18
C ILE A 16 -12.05 2.95 11.47
N GLU A 17 -13.19 2.27 11.48
CA GLU A 17 -13.34 0.99 10.81
C GLU A 17 -13.17 1.12 9.29
N ASP A 18 -13.72 2.19 8.72
CA ASP A 18 -13.62 2.47 7.31
C ASP A 18 -12.16 2.76 6.92
N GLU A 19 -11.46 3.53 7.74
CA GLU A 19 -10.04 3.81 7.55
C GLU A 19 -9.20 2.52 7.63
N ASN A 20 -9.51 1.65 8.59
CA ASN A 20 -8.82 0.36 8.72
C ASN A 20 -9.05 -0.52 7.50
N ARG A 21 -10.23 -0.49 6.92
CA ARG A 21 -10.55 -1.23 5.71
C ARG A 21 -9.73 -0.72 4.53
N ARG A 22 -9.63 0.59 4.38
CA ARG A 22 -8.83 1.21 3.32
C ARG A 22 -7.35 0.91 3.51
N LEU A 23 -6.87 0.93 4.74
CA LEU A 23 -5.48 0.59 5.04
C LEU A 23 -5.19 -0.86 4.67
N ARG A 24 -6.11 -1.77 4.97
CA ARG A 24 -5.94 -3.18 4.59
C ARG A 24 -5.88 -3.35 3.08
N ARG A 25 -6.73 -2.64 2.35
CA ARG A 25 -6.71 -2.66 0.89
C ARG A 25 -5.38 -2.16 0.35
N LEU A 26 -4.88 -1.07 0.92
CA LEU A 26 -3.57 -0.53 0.53
C LEU A 26 -2.46 -1.54 0.77
N GLN A 27 -2.44 -2.18 1.93
CA GLN A 27 -1.42 -3.16 2.27
C GLN A 27 -1.45 -4.36 1.32
N ILE A 28 -2.64 -4.87 1.00
CA ILE A 28 -2.80 -5.99 0.07
C ILE A 28 -2.32 -5.57 -1.33
N MET A 29 -2.75 -4.41 -1.81
CA MET A 29 -2.35 -3.92 -3.12
C MET A 29 -0.83 -3.75 -3.22
N MET A 30 -0.22 -3.13 -2.23
CA MET A 30 1.22 -2.90 -2.25
C MET A 30 2.01 -4.21 -2.16
N SER A 31 1.52 -5.18 -1.38
CA SER A 31 2.14 -6.51 -1.32
C SER A 31 2.11 -7.19 -2.68
N MET A 32 0.99 -7.10 -3.40
CA MET A 32 0.86 -7.67 -4.74
C MET A 32 1.80 -6.99 -5.73
N VAL A 33 1.87 -5.66 -5.69
CA VAL A 33 2.76 -4.89 -6.56
C VAL A 33 4.22 -5.29 -6.33
N MET A 34 4.63 -5.35 -5.08
CA MET A 34 6.00 -5.73 -4.74
C MET A 34 6.32 -7.16 -5.17
N GLN A 35 5.35 -8.07 -5.02
CA GLN A 35 5.52 -9.45 -5.44
C GLN A 35 5.68 -9.57 -6.95
N VAL A 36 4.87 -8.84 -7.72
CA VAL A 36 4.98 -8.84 -9.18
C VAL A 36 6.35 -8.32 -9.61
N ILE A 37 6.81 -7.21 -9.04
CA ILE A 37 8.11 -6.64 -9.38
C ILE A 37 9.24 -7.61 -9.04
N SER A 38 9.13 -8.33 -7.93
CA SER A 38 10.18 -9.24 -7.47
C SER A 38 10.20 -10.56 -8.22
N GLU A 39 9.04 -11.08 -8.61
CA GLU A 39 8.92 -12.49 -9.04
C GLU A 39 8.54 -12.70 -10.49
N GLN A 40 7.88 -11.75 -11.15
CA GLN A 40 7.45 -11.96 -12.54
C GLN A 40 8.64 -11.89 -13.48
N SER A 41 8.98 -13.04 -14.09
CA SER A 41 10.23 -13.20 -14.83
C SER A 41 10.29 -12.39 -16.12
N ASP A 42 9.17 -12.16 -16.78
CA ASP A 42 9.09 -11.46 -18.06
C ASP A 42 8.72 -9.98 -17.94
N LEU A 43 8.75 -9.44 -16.72
CA LEU A 43 8.41 -8.04 -16.47
C LEU A 43 9.53 -7.12 -16.98
N THR A 44 9.16 -6.17 -17.83
CA THR A 44 10.11 -5.16 -18.31
C THR A 44 10.20 -3.99 -17.32
N VAL A 45 11.29 -3.20 -17.45
CA VAL A 45 11.45 -1.97 -16.64
C VAL A 45 10.29 -1.02 -16.88
N GLU A 46 9.85 -0.88 -18.13
CA GLU A 46 8.74 0.00 -18.49
C GLU A 46 7.44 -0.44 -17.84
N GLU A 47 7.14 -1.73 -17.89
CA GLU A 47 5.95 -2.28 -17.25
C GLU A 47 5.99 -2.11 -15.74
N ALA A 48 7.14 -2.36 -15.14
CA ALA A 48 7.31 -2.17 -13.69
C ALA A 48 7.13 -0.71 -13.30
N SER A 49 7.68 0.22 -14.10
CA SER A 49 7.54 1.65 -13.83
C SER A 49 6.09 2.10 -13.92
N GLU A 50 5.34 1.59 -14.90
CA GLU A 50 3.92 1.86 -15.02
C GLU A 50 3.14 1.31 -13.82
N LEU A 51 3.50 0.11 -13.38
CA LEU A 51 2.86 -0.51 -12.22
C LEU A 51 3.11 0.31 -10.96
N VAL A 52 4.33 0.80 -10.76
CA VAL A 52 4.67 1.67 -9.63
C VAL A 52 3.84 2.95 -9.67
N ALA A 53 3.77 3.60 -10.83
CA ALA A 53 2.99 4.84 -10.98
C ALA A 53 1.50 4.60 -10.73
N SER A 54 0.95 3.52 -11.28
CA SER A 54 -0.46 3.17 -11.10
C SER A 54 -0.78 2.85 -9.65
N SER A 55 0.11 2.14 -8.96
CA SER A 55 -0.10 1.81 -7.55
C SER A 55 -0.08 3.06 -6.67
N ARG A 56 0.78 4.03 -6.99
CA ARG A 56 0.80 5.30 -6.26
C ARG A 56 -0.53 6.03 -6.44
N ASN A 57 -1.02 6.12 -7.66
CA ASN A 57 -2.30 6.76 -7.94
C ASN A 57 -3.45 6.07 -7.21
N ALA A 58 -3.47 4.74 -7.20
CA ALA A 58 -4.48 3.97 -6.49
C ALA A 58 -4.41 4.20 -4.98
N ALA A 59 -3.18 4.24 -4.43
CA ALA A 59 -2.98 4.52 -3.00
C ALA A 59 -3.51 5.90 -2.63
N LEU A 60 -3.27 6.91 -3.46
CA LEU A 60 -3.72 8.28 -3.20
C LEU A 60 -5.22 8.45 -3.42
N ASN A 61 -5.85 7.57 -4.21
CA ASN A 61 -7.30 7.52 -4.29
C ASN A 61 -7.91 6.95 -3.01
N LEU A 62 -7.23 5.99 -2.38
CA LEU A 62 -7.67 5.45 -1.08
C LEU A 62 -7.44 6.45 0.05
N PHE A 63 -6.35 7.20 0.00
CA PHE A 63 -5.95 8.15 1.03
C PHE A 63 -5.60 9.51 0.40
N PRO A 64 -6.61 10.31 0.01
CA PRO A 64 -6.34 11.62 -0.58
C PRO A 64 -5.56 12.53 0.37
N GLY A 65 -4.62 13.27 -0.19
CA GLY A 65 -3.81 14.20 0.59
C GLY A 65 -2.68 13.57 1.38
N LYS A 66 -2.39 12.27 1.17
CA LYS A 66 -1.35 11.55 1.90
C LYS A 66 -0.11 11.26 1.04
N GLU A 67 0.18 12.14 0.09
CA GLU A 67 1.31 11.98 -0.82
C GLU A 67 2.62 11.85 -0.07
N LEU A 68 2.84 12.73 0.90
CA LEU A 68 4.08 12.71 1.67
C LEU A 68 4.24 11.39 2.45
N ALA A 69 3.18 10.95 3.10
CA ALA A 69 3.21 9.69 3.85
C ALA A 69 3.52 8.50 2.94
N TYR A 70 2.88 8.45 1.78
CA TYR A 70 3.15 7.41 0.80
C TYR A 70 4.61 7.44 0.34
N ASP A 71 5.12 8.61 0.00
CA ASP A 71 6.48 8.76 -0.50
C ASP A 71 7.52 8.44 0.57
N LEU A 72 7.20 8.63 1.85
CA LEU A 72 8.11 8.27 2.94
C LEU A 72 8.10 6.76 3.24
N ILE A 73 6.96 6.09 3.06
CA ILE A 73 6.81 4.69 3.46
C ILE A 73 7.08 3.74 2.30
N TYR A 74 6.41 3.95 1.16
CA TYR A 74 6.41 2.98 0.07
C TYR A 74 7.40 3.29 -1.04
N LYS A 75 7.62 4.55 -1.35
CA LYS A 75 8.51 4.93 -2.43
C LYS A 75 9.93 4.37 -2.25
N PRO A 76 10.56 4.45 -1.06
CA PRO A 76 11.88 3.87 -0.89
C PRO A 76 11.92 2.36 -1.08
N ARG A 77 10.87 1.66 -0.65
CA ARG A 77 10.77 0.20 -0.80
C ARG A 77 10.67 -0.19 -2.27
N LEU A 78 9.83 0.53 -3.02
CA LEU A 78 9.66 0.26 -4.45
C LEU A 78 10.91 0.60 -5.23
N GLN A 79 11.59 1.70 -4.91
CA GLN A 79 12.85 2.06 -5.53
C GLN A 79 13.92 1.00 -5.29
N ARG A 80 13.98 0.45 -4.08
CA ARG A 80 14.92 -0.62 -3.76
C ARG A 80 14.63 -1.87 -4.59
N LEU A 81 13.37 -2.27 -4.67
CA LEU A 81 12.97 -3.42 -5.47
C LEU A 81 13.29 -3.24 -6.94
N MET A 82 13.05 -2.04 -7.48
CA MET A 82 13.37 -1.74 -8.87
C MET A 82 14.87 -1.85 -9.11
N LYS A 83 15.69 -1.31 -8.20
CA LYS A 83 17.13 -1.39 -8.33
C LYS A 83 17.62 -2.83 -8.27
N GLU A 84 17.10 -3.63 -7.34
CA GLU A 84 17.48 -5.03 -7.19
C GLU A 84 17.04 -5.87 -8.39
N ARG A 85 15.81 -5.65 -8.85
CA ARG A 85 15.23 -6.45 -9.95
C ARG A 85 15.89 -6.16 -11.29
N PHE A 86 16.15 -4.88 -11.59
CA PHE A 86 16.64 -4.43 -12.89
C PHE A 86 18.07 -3.92 -12.86
N HIS A 87 18.75 -4.02 -11.73
CA HIS A 87 20.14 -3.58 -11.55
C HIS A 87 20.33 -2.11 -11.91
N LEU A 88 19.36 -1.27 -11.54
CA LEU A 88 19.43 0.17 -11.78
C LEU A 88 20.39 0.83 -10.79
N GLN A 89 21.07 1.88 -11.26
CA GLN A 89 22.01 2.64 -10.44
C GLN A 89 21.44 3.98 -9.97
#